data_40ad6cebc50738fbc8cfb3b0f3967843
#
_entry.id   40ad6cebc50738fbc8cfb3b0f3967843
#
_cell.length_a   1.000
_cell.length_b   1.000
_cell.length_c   1.000
_cell.angle_alpha   90.00
_cell.angle_beta   90.00
_cell.angle_gamma   90.00
#
_symmetry.space_group_name_H-M   'P 1'
#
loop_
_entity.id
_entity.type
_entity.pdbx_description
1 polymer ?
#
loop_
_entity_poly.entity_id
_entity_poly.type
_entity_poly.pdbx_seq_one_letter_code
_entity_poly.pdbx_strand_id
1 'polypeptide(L)'
;NPDLVKDSRRNGLNILHGDLNNDLPFESGRFTCGFALSVLEHLLNGCYFLKECQRVLKDEGTLILTTPNISTYFTIALLLQGKMPSTGPHPDSTALVKQSEVFKVSPEEMVPDPESDTPVFRHLVVFSFRVLRDYLRAIGFPDVVGRGFGLYPFPNFMQPLLERIDPYHCHQMVFTAKKPSR
;
A
#
# COMPACT_ATOMS: atom_id res chain seq x y z
N ASN A 1 14.94 -11.06 0.61
CA ASN A 1 15.73 -12.01 -0.17
C ASN A 1 17.20 -11.57 -0.19
N PRO A 2 18.15 -12.39 0.34
CA PRO A 2 19.57 -12.02 0.44
C PRO A 2 20.25 -11.79 -0.93
N ASP A 3 19.79 -12.47 -1.97
CA ASP A 3 20.41 -12.36 -3.30
C ASP A 3 20.04 -11.04 -3.98
N LEU A 4 18.79 -10.58 -3.81
CA LEU A 4 18.38 -9.24 -4.25
C LEU A 4 19.19 -8.13 -3.55
N VAL A 5 19.51 -8.30 -2.28
CA VAL A 5 20.35 -7.34 -1.54
C VAL A 5 21.75 -7.29 -2.11
N LYS A 6 22.36 -8.45 -2.44
CA LYS A 6 23.69 -8.51 -3.05
C LYS A 6 23.73 -7.84 -4.43
N ASP A 7 22.76 -8.14 -5.27
CA ASP A 7 22.71 -7.58 -6.64
C ASP A 7 22.45 -6.08 -6.62
N SER A 8 21.58 -5.62 -5.75
CA SER A 8 21.31 -4.18 -5.58
C SER A 8 22.54 -3.41 -5.07
N ARG A 9 23.31 -4.01 -4.14
CA ARG A 9 24.58 -3.42 -3.66
C ARG A 9 25.63 -3.37 -4.77
N ARG A 10 25.71 -4.39 -5.64
CA ARG A 10 26.59 -4.38 -6.82
C ARG A 10 26.26 -3.25 -7.78
N ASN A 11 24.97 -2.87 -7.84
CA ASN A 11 24.49 -1.73 -8.64
C ASN A 11 24.64 -0.38 -7.93
N GLY A 12 25.40 -0.30 -6.84
CA GLY A 12 25.68 0.94 -6.11
C GLY A 12 24.55 1.43 -5.19
N LEU A 13 23.52 0.62 -4.95
CA LEU A 13 22.44 0.98 -4.03
C LEU A 13 22.82 0.63 -2.59
N ASN A 14 22.60 1.57 -1.68
CA ASN A 14 22.78 1.33 -0.24
C ASN A 14 21.54 0.66 0.35
N ILE A 15 21.53 -0.66 0.34
CA ILE A 15 20.41 -1.48 0.81
C ILE A 15 20.76 -2.18 2.12
N LEU A 16 19.85 -2.07 3.09
CA LEU A 16 19.85 -2.87 4.31
C LEU A 16 18.79 -3.95 4.22
N HIS A 17 19.11 -5.14 4.71
CA HIS A 17 18.14 -6.19 4.92
C HIS A 17 17.39 -5.93 6.23
N GLY A 18 16.07 -6.02 6.23
CA GLY A 18 15.23 -5.84 7.41
C GLY A 18 13.82 -6.35 7.16
N ASP A 19 13.09 -6.63 8.24
CA ASP A 19 11.66 -6.92 8.21
C ASP A 19 10.89 -5.64 8.55
N LEU A 20 10.08 -5.14 7.62
CA LEU A 20 9.29 -3.92 7.78
C LEU A 20 8.13 -4.05 8.78
N ASN A 21 7.85 -5.25 9.27
CA ASN A 21 6.91 -5.47 10.38
C ASN A 21 7.51 -5.17 11.77
N ASN A 22 8.83 -4.92 11.83
CA ASN A 22 9.60 -4.62 13.04
C ASN A 22 10.23 -3.22 12.95
N ASP A 23 11.06 -2.89 13.94
CA ASP A 23 11.79 -1.62 14.00
C ASP A 23 12.65 -1.42 12.75
N LEU A 24 12.55 -0.26 12.13
CA LEU A 24 13.45 0.10 11.05
C LEU A 24 14.88 0.32 11.62
N PRO A 25 15.92 -0.25 10.97
CA PRO A 25 17.30 -0.20 11.47
C PRO A 25 17.94 1.18 11.26
N PHE A 26 17.22 2.23 11.63
CA PHE A 26 17.63 3.61 11.48
C PHE A 26 17.34 4.40 12.76
N GLU A 27 18.20 5.36 13.06
CA GLU A 27 18.00 6.31 14.13
C GLU A 27 16.81 7.24 13.84
N SER A 28 16.20 7.78 14.89
CA SER A 28 15.15 8.78 14.76
C SER A 28 15.67 10.04 14.08
N GLY A 29 14.84 10.68 13.25
CA GLY A 29 15.19 11.95 12.63
C GLY A 29 16.34 11.87 11.63
N ARG A 30 16.50 10.77 10.92
CA ARG A 30 17.60 10.56 9.97
C ARG A 30 17.32 11.08 8.56
N PHE A 31 16.10 10.91 8.06
CA PHE A 31 15.77 11.14 6.66
C PHE A 31 14.91 12.39 6.46
N THR A 32 15.13 13.11 5.37
CA THR A 32 14.30 14.24 4.95
C THR A 32 13.09 13.79 4.15
N CYS A 33 13.17 12.63 3.51
CA CYS A 33 12.08 12.06 2.72
C CYS A 33 12.12 10.53 2.81
N GLY A 34 10.93 9.91 2.88
CA GLY A 34 10.73 8.48 2.82
C GLY A 34 9.70 8.12 1.75
N PHE A 35 9.90 6.99 1.08
CA PHE A 35 8.96 6.45 0.10
C PHE A 35 8.53 5.03 0.50
N ALA A 36 7.23 4.78 0.46
CA ALA A 36 6.65 3.46 0.64
C ALA A 36 5.65 3.21 -0.50
N LEU A 37 6.12 2.60 -1.58
CA LEU A 37 5.37 2.44 -2.82
C LEU A 37 4.87 1.01 -2.92
N SER A 38 3.55 0.81 -2.76
CA SER A 38 2.90 -0.53 -2.78
C SER A 38 3.58 -1.52 -1.83
N VAL A 39 3.75 -1.11 -0.58
CA VAL A 39 4.39 -1.89 0.48
C VAL A 39 3.40 -2.18 1.61
N LEU A 40 2.60 -1.17 1.97
CA LEU A 40 1.76 -1.18 3.17
C LEU A 40 0.75 -2.34 3.17
N GLU A 41 0.21 -2.66 2.00
CA GLU A 41 -0.78 -3.73 1.80
C GLU A 41 -0.22 -5.14 2.03
N HIS A 42 1.09 -5.30 2.02
CA HIS A 42 1.77 -6.58 2.25
C HIS A 42 2.27 -6.76 3.68
N LEU A 43 2.07 -5.78 4.56
CA LEU A 43 2.55 -5.82 5.94
C LEU A 43 1.45 -6.27 6.90
N LEU A 44 1.80 -7.16 7.83
CA LEU A 44 0.95 -7.51 8.98
C LEU A 44 0.85 -6.34 9.95
N ASN A 45 1.97 -5.67 10.21
CA ASN A 45 2.09 -4.55 11.15
C ASN A 45 2.18 -3.20 10.43
N GLY A 46 1.37 -2.98 9.38
CA GLY A 46 1.41 -1.76 8.58
C GLY A 46 1.27 -0.46 9.38
N CYS A 47 0.43 -0.46 10.41
CA CYS A 47 0.30 0.68 11.32
C CYS A 47 1.58 0.96 12.12
N TYR A 48 2.29 -0.09 12.54
CA TYR A 48 3.58 0.05 13.20
C TYR A 48 4.65 0.59 12.24
N PHE A 49 4.70 0.05 11.04
CA PHE A 49 5.59 0.55 9.99
C PHE A 49 5.41 2.05 9.72
N LEU A 50 4.17 2.55 9.67
CA LEU A 50 3.92 3.98 9.48
C LEU A 50 4.42 4.84 10.65
N LYS A 51 4.33 4.34 11.89
CA LYS A 51 4.92 5.00 13.07
C LYS A 51 6.45 5.03 12.98
N GLU A 52 7.06 3.95 12.54
CA GLU A 52 8.49 3.87 12.31
C GLU A 52 8.95 4.84 11.20
N CYS A 53 8.18 4.93 10.10
CA CYS A 53 8.43 5.94 9.07
C CYS A 53 8.41 7.36 9.66
N GLN A 54 7.45 7.65 10.53
CA GLN A 54 7.36 8.95 11.21
C GLN A 54 8.56 9.18 12.13
N ARG A 55 9.00 8.15 12.87
CA ARG A 55 10.14 8.22 13.79
C ARG A 55 11.44 8.55 13.06
N VAL A 56 11.72 7.85 11.96
CA VAL A 56 12.99 8.00 11.22
C VAL A 56 13.08 9.27 10.37
N LEU A 57 11.96 9.95 10.13
CA LEU A 57 11.94 11.22 9.43
C LEU A 57 12.40 12.36 10.36
N LYS A 58 13.18 13.28 9.80
CA LYS A 58 13.51 14.58 10.43
C LYS A 58 12.26 15.41 10.63
N ASP A 59 12.36 16.41 11.48
CA ASP A 59 11.39 17.49 11.50
C ASP A 59 11.29 18.10 10.10
N GLU A 60 10.10 18.49 9.67
CA GLU A 60 9.76 18.92 8.30
C GLU A 60 9.94 17.83 7.23
N GLY A 61 10.34 16.61 7.59
CA GLY A 61 10.50 15.48 6.68
C GLY A 61 9.16 15.01 6.10
N THR A 62 9.22 14.44 4.90
CA THR A 62 8.04 14.04 4.14
C THR A 62 8.01 12.54 3.90
N LEU A 63 6.87 11.92 4.19
CA LEU A 63 6.55 10.55 3.77
C LEU A 63 5.67 10.61 2.51
N ILE A 64 6.05 9.86 1.48
CA ILE A 64 5.22 9.61 0.30
C ILE A 64 4.90 8.13 0.28
N LEU A 65 3.62 7.80 0.23
CA LEU A 65 3.19 6.40 0.16
C LEU A 65 2.12 6.19 -0.90
N THR A 66 2.16 5.01 -1.53
CA THR A 66 1.10 4.53 -2.41
C THR A 66 0.59 3.19 -1.90
N THR A 67 -0.71 2.96 -2.02
CA THR A 67 -1.34 1.69 -1.66
C THR A 67 -2.71 1.58 -2.34
N PRO A 68 -3.24 0.37 -2.60
CA PRO A 68 -4.59 0.21 -3.11
C PRO A 68 -5.63 0.65 -2.08
N ASN A 69 -6.82 0.95 -2.59
CA ASN A 69 -7.97 1.39 -1.82
C ASN A 69 -9.06 0.32 -1.80
N ILE A 70 -9.50 -0.10 -0.62
CA ILE A 70 -10.60 -1.07 -0.49
C ILE A 70 -11.97 -0.46 -0.88
N SER A 71 -12.13 0.86 -0.77
CA SER A 71 -13.42 1.55 -0.94
C SER A 71 -13.71 1.93 -2.38
N THR A 72 -13.30 1.14 -3.37
CA THR A 72 -13.62 1.43 -4.78
C THR A 72 -15.07 1.11 -5.11
N TYR A 73 -15.67 1.81 -6.08
CA TYR A 73 -17.00 1.46 -6.58
C TYR A 73 -17.09 0.02 -7.09
N PHE A 74 -16.01 -0.46 -7.69
CA PHE A 74 -15.92 -1.85 -8.14
C PHE A 74 -15.97 -2.82 -6.95
N THR A 75 -15.18 -2.57 -5.90
CA THR A 75 -15.21 -3.37 -4.67
C THR A 75 -16.59 -3.38 -4.02
N ILE A 76 -17.25 -2.21 -3.94
CA ILE A 76 -18.60 -2.09 -3.40
C ILE A 76 -19.58 -2.95 -4.21
N ALA A 77 -19.52 -2.87 -5.54
CA ALA A 77 -20.38 -3.67 -6.41
C ALA A 77 -20.18 -5.18 -6.24
N LEU A 78 -18.91 -5.61 -6.03
CA LEU A 78 -18.60 -7.01 -5.75
C LEU A 78 -19.18 -7.48 -4.41
N LEU A 79 -18.98 -6.70 -3.36
CA LEU A 79 -19.50 -7.02 -2.02
C LEU A 79 -21.02 -7.12 -1.99
N LEU A 80 -21.71 -6.24 -2.71
CA LEU A 80 -23.18 -6.30 -2.87
C LEU A 80 -23.65 -7.57 -3.61
N GLN A 81 -22.80 -8.18 -4.42
CA GLN A 81 -23.05 -9.46 -5.08
C GLN A 81 -22.58 -10.67 -4.25
N GLY A 82 -22.12 -10.49 -3.02
CA GLY A 82 -21.57 -11.55 -2.19
C GLY A 82 -20.22 -12.09 -2.65
N LYS A 83 -19.48 -11.31 -3.45
CA LYS A 83 -18.18 -11.69 -4.00
C LYS A 83 -17.02 -11.09 -3.21
N MET A 84 -15.82 -11.66 -3.36
CA MET A 84 -14.60 -11.14 -2.73
C MET A 84 -14.22 -9.77 -3.29
N PRO A 85 -13.69 -8.85 -2.47
CA PRO A 85 -13.19 -7.56 -2.95
C PRO A 85 -11.94 -7.74 -3.82
N SER A 86 -11.84 -6.93 -4.90
CA SER A 86 -10.73 -7.01 -5.85
C SER A 86 -9.40 -6.48 -5.31
N THR A 87 -9.44 -5.62 -4.31
CA THR A 87 -8.26 -4.99 -3.70
C THR A 87 -8.14 -5.28 -2.20
N GLY A 88 -8.98 -6.17 -1.70
CA GLY A 88 -8.97 -6.59 -0.29
C GLY A 88 -7.97 -7.72 -0.03
N PRO A 89 -8.01 -8.28 1.19
CA PRO A 89 -7.23 -9.45 1.55
C PRO A 89 -7.48 -10.60 0.57
N HIS A 90 -6.40 -11.18 0.07
CA HIS A 90 -6.50 -12.33 -0.81
C HIS A 90 -6.71 -13.61 -0.02
N PRO A 91 -7.43 -14.61 -0.56
CA PRO A 91 -7.43 -15.94 -0.01
C PRO A 91 -6.01 -16.49 0.10
N ASP A 92 -5.78 -17.33 1.08
CA ASP A 92 -4.51 -18.02 1.31
C ASP A 92 -4.37 -19.32 0.51
N SER A 93 -5.25 -19.53 -0.47
CA SER A 93 -5.25 -20.69 -1.36
C SER A 93 -5.39 -20.25 -2.83
N THR A 94 -4.53 -20.78 -3.68
CA THR A 94 -4.61 -20.60 -5.15
C THR A 94 -5.88 -21.21 -5.73
N ALA A 95 -6.42 -22.28 -5.13
CA ALA A 95 -7.68 -22.86 -5.55
C ALA A 95 -8.86 -21.91 -5.36
N LEU A 96 -8.93 -21.21 -4.22
CA LEU A 96 -9.95 -20.20 -3.97
C LEU A 96 -9.81 -18.98 -4.90
N VAL A 97 -8.58 -18.53 -5.13
CA VAL A 97 -8.30 -17.41 -6.04
C VAL A 97 -8.74 -17.75 -7.47
N LYS A 98 -8.45 -18.97 -7.96
CA LYS A 98 -8.86 -19.42 -9.29
C LYS A 98 -10.37 -19.58 -9.46
N GLN A 99 -11.08 -19.95 -8.39
CA GLN A 99 -12.54 -20.12 -8.40
C GLN A 99 -13.29 -18.79 -8.24
N SER A 100 -12.67 -17.77 -7.68
CA SER A 100 -13.33 -16.48 -7.59
C SER A 100 -13.35 -15.82 -8.98
N GLU A 101 -14.46 -15.86 -9.68
CA GLU A 101 -14.70 -15.14 -10.95
C GLU A 101 -14.41 -13.62 -10.85
N VAL A 102 -14.07 -13.18 -9.68
CA VAL A 102 -14.04 -11.80 -9.23
C VAL A 102 -12.65 -11.24 -9.24
N PHE A 103 -11.66 -12.10 -9.19
CA PHE A 103 -10.30 -11.71 -8.93
C PHE A 103 -9.44 -12.03 -10.15
N LYS A 104 -9.17 -11.03 -10.98
CA LYS A 104 -8.16 -11.13 -12.03
C LYS A 104 -6.84 -10.59 -11.47
N VAL A 105 -6.16 -11.41 -10.68
CA VAL A 105 -4.73 -11.25 -10.44
C VAL A 105 -4.03 -11.68 -11.72
N SER A 106 -3.00 -10.98 -12.14
CA SER A 106 -2.22 -11.41 -13.30
C SER A 106 -1.59 -12.78 -13.01
N PRO A 107 -1.40 -13.64 -14.03
CA PRO A 107 -0.75 -14.93 -13.82
C PRO A 107 0.63 -14.80 -13.16
N GLU A 108 1.35 -13.69 -13.41
CA GLU A 108 2.65 -13.39 -12.83
C GLU A 108 2.57 -13.07 -11.34
N GLU A 109 1.46 -12.48 -10.89
CA GLU A 109 1.19 -12.19 -9.47
C GLU A 109 0.72 -13.43 -8.70
N MET A 110 0.34 -14.49 -9.40
CA MET A 110 -0.13 -15.75 -8.84
C MET A 110 0.94 -16.84 -8.83
N VAL A 111 2.20 -16.48 -8.64
CA VAL A 111 3.25 -17.50 -8.46
C VAL A 111 3.00 -18.20 -7.12
N PRO A 112 2.62 -19.47 -7.11
CA PRO A 112 2.44 -20.21 -5.87
C PRO A 112 3.80 -20.41 -5.21
N ASP A 113 3.81 -20.41 -3.89
CA ASP A 113 4.95 -20.95 -3.16
C ASP A 113 5.08 -22.44 -3.52
N PRO A 114 6.28 -22.91 -3.94
CA PRO A 114 6.49 -24.29 -4.32
C PRO A 114 6.11 -25.32 -3.23
N GLU A 115 6.16 -24.91 -1.96
CA GLU A 115 5.88 -25.75 -0.79
C GLU A 115 4.48 -25.53 -0.20
N SER A 116 3.70 -24.59 -0.70
CA SER A 116 2.35 -24.28 -0.22
C SER A 116 1.41 -23.89 -1.34
N ASP A 117 0.10 -24.00 -1.10
CA ASP A 117 -0.94 -23.50 -2.00
C ASP A 117 -1.19 -21.97 -1.86
N THR A 118 -0.31 -21.27 -1.16
CA THR A 118 -0.47 -19.85 -0.86
C THR A 118 0.14 -18.98 -1.94
N PRO A 119 -0.56 -17.99 -2.51
CA PRO A 119 0.01 -17.01 -3.42
C PRO A 119 1.13 -16.20 -2.75
N VAL A 120 2.26 -16.02 -3.44
CA VAL A 120 3.43 -15.29 -2.91
C VAL A 120 3.11 -13.81 -2.69
N PHE A 121 2.37 -13.21 -3.63
CA PHE A 121 1.97 -11.80 -3.56
C PHE A 121 0.50 -11.68 -3.21
N ARG A 122 0.22 -11.33 -1.96
CA ARG A 122 -1.14 -11.10 -1.48
C ARG A 122 -1.23 -9.83 -0.67
N HIS A 123 -2.36 -9.15 -0.77
CA HIS A 123 -2.67 -8.06 0.13
C HIS A 123 -3.19 -8.62 1.46
N LEU A 124 -2.56 -8.23 2.55
CA LEU A 124 -2.94 -8.67 3.90
C LEU A 124 -3.88 -7.67 4.56
N VAL A 125 -3.58 -6.38 4.42
CA VAL A 125 -4.39 -5.30 4.99
C VAL A 125 -4.52 -4.19 3.95
N VAL A 126 -5.74 -3.91 3.52
CA VAL A 126 -6.01 -2.83 2.56
C VAL A 126 -6.85 -1.75 3.23
N PHE A 127 -6.33 -0.54 3.28
CA PHE A 127 -7.00 0.61 3.90
C PHE A 127 -8.02 1.26 2.95
N SER A 128 -9.00 1.95 3.53
CA SER A 128 -9.75 2.96 2.79
C SER A 128 -9.05 4.31 2.86
N PHE A 129 -9.29 5.16 1.87
CA PHE A 129 -8.67 6.49 1.78
C PHE A 129 -8.82 7.31 3.06
N ARG A 130 -10.03 7.40 3.61
CA ARG A 130 -10.31 8.20 4.81
C ARG A 130 -9.63 7.65 6.04
N VAL A 131 -9.71 6.33 6.24
CA VAL A 131 -9.09 5.67 7.40
C VAL A 131 -7.58 5.86 7.39
N LEU A 132 -6.92 5.68 6.25
CA LEU A 132 -5.46 5.84 6.16
C LEU A 132 -5.04 7.31 6.38
N ARG A 133 -5.75 8.26 5.76
CA ARG A 133 -5.51 9.69 5.97
C ARG A 133 -5.61 10.07 7.44
N ASP A 134 -6.68 9.64 8.09
CA ASP A 134 -6.97 10.03 9.47
C ASP A 134 -6.00 9.33 10.44
N TYR A 135 -5.57 8.10 10.11
CA TYR A 135 -4.52 7.42 10.85
C TYR A 135 -3.16 8.13 10.73
N LEU A 136 -2.76 8.55 9.54
CA LEU A 136 -1.52 9.33 9.35
C LEU A 136 -1.53 10.60 10.22
N ARG A 137 -2.66 11.30 10.29
CA ARG A 137 -2.80 12.46 11.16
C ARG A 137 -2.68 12.10 12.64
N ALA A 138 -3.30 11.01 13.05
CA ALA A 138 -3.28 10.55 14.44
C ALA A 138 -1.88 10.15 14.91
N ILE A 139 -1.02 9.65 14.04
CA ILE A 139 0.37 9.29 14.39
C ILE A 139 1.36 10.45 14.29
N GLY A 140 0.90 11.68 14.02
CA GLY A 140 1.75 12.87 14.11
C GLY A 140 2.18 13.49 12.79
N PHE A 141 1.42 13.26 11.70
CA PHE A 141 1.53 14.03 10.46
C PHE A 141 0.36 15.02 10.35
N PRO A 142 0.48 16.27 10.83
CA PRO A 142 -0.62 17.23 10.79
C PRO A 142 -1.03 17.61 9.37
N ASP A 143 -0.06 17.66 8.46
CA ASP A 143 -0.28 17.98 7.06
C ASP A 143 -0.23 16.69 6.19
N VAL A 144 -1.43 16.23 5.82
CA VAL A 144 -1.62 15.01 5.00
C VAL A 144 -2.46 15.37 3.78
N VAL A 145 -1.84 15.30 2.63
CA VAL A 145 -2.49 15.47 1.32
C VAL A 145 -2.63 14.11 0.66
N GLY A 146 -3.87 13.71 0.36
CA GLY A 146 -4.17 12.47 -0.35
C GLY A 146 -4.72 12.75 -1.75
N ARG A 147 -4.37 11.90 -2.70
CA ARG A 147 -4.91 11.89 -4.06
C ARG A 147 -5.31 10.47 -4.43
N GLY A 148 -6.42 10.34 -5.16
CA GLY A 148 -6.87 9.08 -5.74
C GLY A 148 -6.55 9.01 -7.22
N PHE A 149 -6.33 7.81 -7.73
CA PHE A 149 -6.09 7.53 -9.14
C PHE A 149 -6.85 6.27 -9.56
N GLY A 150 -7.36 6.28 -10.80
CA GLY A 150 -8.09 5.15 -11.36
C GLY A 150 -9.50 5.03 -10.80
N LEU A 151 -10.39 5.97 -11.14
CA LEU A 151 -11.79 5.93 -10.73
C LEU A 151 -12.61 5.07 -11.69
N TYR A 152 -12.67 3.77 -11.45
CA TYR A 152 -13.52 2.84 -12.22
C TYR A 152 -15.00 2.90 -11.77
N PRO A 153 -15.95 2.72 -12.72
CA PRO A 153 -15.80 2.28 -14.12
C PRO A 153 -15.72 3.41 -15.17
N PHE A 154 -15.31 4.60 -14.79
CA PHE A 154 -15.33 5.76 -15.70
C PHE A 154 -14.20 5.70 -16.74
N PRO A 155 -14.47 6.19 -18.01
CA PRO A 155 -13.46 6.25 -19.06
C PRO A 155 -12.27 7.13 -18.68
N ASN A 156 -11.09 6.81 -19.20
CA ASN A 156 -9.82 7.51 -18.86
C ASN A 156 -9.86 9.02 -19.08
N PHE A 157 -10.56 9.49 -20.12
CA PHE A 157 -10.66 10.94 -20.42
C PHE A 157 -11.42 11.74 -19.35
N MET A 158 -12.31 11.08 -18.58
CA MET A 158 -13.06 11.70 -17.49
C MET A 158 -12.33 11.64 -16.15
N GLN A 159 -11.42 10.69 -15.99
CA GLN A 159 -10.78 10.41 -14.71
C GLN A 159 -10.07 11.63 -14.08
N PRO A 160 -9.29 12.45 -14.79
CA PRO A 160 -8.59 13.58 -14.17
C PRO A 160 -9.52 14.60 -13.48
N LEU A 161 -10.74 14.75 -13.96
CA LEU A 161 -11.74 15.61 -13.33
C LEU A 161 -12.44 14.89 -12.18
N LEU A 162 -12.87 13.65 -12.40
CA LEU A 162 -13.63 12.87 -11.42
C LEU A 162 -12.78 12.50 -10.19
N GLU A 163 -11.51 12.19 -10.38
CA GLU A 163 -10.55 11.91 -9.30
C GLU A 163 -10.34 13.09 -8.35
N ARG A 164 -10.50 14.33 -8.85
CA ARG A 164 -10.48 15.53 -8.00
C ARG A 164 -11.75 15.70 -7.18
N ILE A 165 -12.89 15.27 -7.74
CA ILE A 165 -14.20 15.36 -7.08
C ILE A 165 -14.37 14.25 -6.07
N ASP A 166 -13.96 13.03 -6.43
CA ASP A 166 -14.07 11.85 -5.59
C ASP A 166 -12.76 11.02 -5.54
N PRO A 167 -11.77 11.48 -4.78
CA PRO A 167 -10.54 10.71 -4.57
C PRO A 167 -10.75 9.48 -3.67
N TYR A 168 -11.90 9.39 -3.00
CA TYR A 168 -12.17 8.39 -1.96
C TYR A 168 -12.47 7.00 -2.52
N HIS A 169 -12.95 6.91 -3.77
CA HIS A 169 -13.34 5.66 -4.41
C HIS A 169 -12.41 5.27 -5.58
N CYS A 170 -11.29 5.97 -5.73
CA CYS A 170 -10.25 5.62 -6.68
C CYS A 170 -9.57 4.32 -6.32
N HIS A 171 -9.03 3.62 -7.32
CA HIS A 171 -8.38 2.31 -7.14
C HIS A 171 -7.06 2.40 -6.37
N GLN A 172 -6.25 3.38 -6.68
CA GLN A 172 -4.98 3.65 -6.02
C GLN A 172 -5.03 4.96 -5.23
N MET A 173 -4.35 4.98 -4.10
CA MET A 173 -4.19 6.15 -3.25
C MET A 173 -2.72 6.55 -3.19
N VAL A 174 -2.47 7.85 -3.26
CA VAL A 174 -1.15 8.44 -2.97
C VAL A 174 -1.31 9.44 -1.85
N PHE A 175 -0.51 9.31 -0.81
CA PHE A 175 -0.46 10.26 0.29
C PHE A 175 0.91 10.90 0.39
N THR A 176 0.92 12.20 0.60
CA THR A 176 2.08 12.98 1.04
C THR A 176 1.79 13.46 2.44
N ALA A 177 2.60 13.03 3.41
CA ALA A 177 2.43 13.35 4.82
C ALA A 177 3.69 14.04 5.35
N LYS A 178 3.54 15.26 5.88
CA LYS A 178 4.64 16.06 6.37
C LYS A 178 4.71 16.02 7.90
N LYS A 179 5.89 15.74 8.45
CA LYS A 179 6.15 15.77 9.89
C LYS A 179 6.25 17.22 10.35
N PRO A 180 5.70 17.60 11.53
CA PRO A 180 5.80 18.97 12.03
C PRO A 180 7.26 19.34 12.35
N SER A 181 7.53 20.63 12.38
CA SER A 181 8.68 21.19 13.09
C SER A 181 8.45 21.08 14.60
N ARG A 182 9.45 20.68 15.33
CA ARG A 182 9.46 20.76 16.79
C ARG A 182 9.90 22.12 17.27
#